data_3e36e26346e3d00ba2e6311abd80256a
#
_entry.id   3e36e26346e3d00ba2e6311abd80256a
#
_cell.length_a   1.000
_cell.length_b   1.000
_cell.length_c   1.000
_cell.angle_alpha   90.00
_cell.angle_beta   90.00
_cell.angle_gamma   90.00
#
_symmetry.space_group_name_H-M   'P 1'
#
loop_
_entity.id
_entity.type
_entity.pdbx_description
1 polymer ?
#
loop_
_entity_poly.entity_id
_entity_poly.type
_entity_poly.pdbx_seq_one_letter_code
_entity_poly.pdbx_strand_id
1 'polypeptide(L)'
;TGRVGIAGEVDYFEGQIRGSLTNQFPYPIENVTLVLYGNMVQLGRMESGETKNLSDHELLRYPLGDSYLAAEHISGEDAYASADIRNRSYMLAVERSNLTRFYLDNYLNGYTADARVIAFSTQKEESQFLKNPSEETYGITMLTQTIPVNASRDRSIYRSVLMKKPKVMGGSYDAETNSMSGAEPLTLEYQFGTDIEVESLTFETVSEEFA
;
A
#
# COMPACT_ATOMS: atom_id res chain seq x y z
N THR A 1 -25.85 -14.24 -5.47
CA THR A 1 -25.00 -13.19 -6.08
C THR A 1 -23.74 -13.11 -5.26
N GLY A 2 -22.65 -13.75 -5.74
CA GLY A 2 -21.34 -13.69 -5.13
C GLY A 2 -20.85 -12.25 -5.07
N ARG A 3 -20.15 -11.87 -4.00
CA ARG A 3 -19.47 -10.57 -3.93
C ARG A 3 -18.41 -10.54 -5.03
N VAL A 4 -18.51 -9.59 -5.93
CA VAL A 4 -17.49 -9.31 -6.92
C VAL A 4 -16.34 -8.61 -6.18
N GLY A 5 -15.10 -9.08 -6.36
CA GLY A 5 -13.96 -8.53 -5.64
C GLY A 5 -12.68 -9.32 -5.86
N ILE A 6 -11.76 -9.21 -4.94
CA ILE A 6 -10.56 -10.03 -4.89
C ILE A 6 -10.74 -11.02 -3.74
N ALA A 7 -10.78 -12.31 -4.04
CA ALA A 7 -10.80 -13.34 -3.03
C ALA A 7 -9.37 -13.83 -2.75
N GLY A 8 -9.11 -14.26 -1.52
CA GLY A 8 -7.81 -14.82 -1.23
C GLY A 8 -7.66 -15.26 0.21
N GLU A 9 -6.58 -15.97 0.41
CA GLU A 9 -6.07 -16.38 1.71
C GLU A 9 -4.62 -15.93 1.82
N VAL A 10 -4.28 -15.33 2.93
CA VAL A 10 -2.95 -14.83 3.22
C VAL A 10 -2.48 -15.40 4.53
N ASP A 11 -1.38 -16.12 4.48
CA ASP A 11 -0.68 -16.63 5.65
C ASP A 11 0.60 -15.83 5.85
N TYR A 12 0.84 -15.38 7.08
CA TYR A 12 2.08 -14.74 7.48
C TYR A 12 2.77 -15.54 8.56
N PHE A 13 3.98 -16.01 8.26
CA PHE A 13 4.76 -16.83 9.16
C PHE A 13 6.27 -16.55 9.00
N GLU A 14 6.97 -16.31 10.11
CA GLU A 14 8.42 -16.06 10.14
C GLU A 14 8.90 -15.05 9.08
N GLY A 15 8.16 -13.98 8.87
CA GLY A 15 8.48 -12.95 7.88
C GLY A 15 8.22 -13.36 6.43
N GLN A 16 7.56 -14.48 6.20
CA GLN A 16 7.15 -14.94 4.87
C GLN A 16 5.66 -14.75 4.67
N ILE A 17 5.29 -14.32 3.46
CA ILE A 17 3.90 -14.23 3.02
C ILE A 17 3.63 -15.38 2.06
N ARG A 18 2.56 -16.14 2.34
CA ARG A 18 2.08 -17.25 1.51
C ARG A 18 0.58 -17.10 1.26
N GLY A 19 0.07 -17.92 0.38
CA GLY A 19 -1.33 -17.93 0.01
C GLY A 19 -1.55 -17.50 -1.43
N SER A 20 -2.77 -17.14 -1.77
CA SER A 20 -3.13 -16.77 -3.14
C SER A 20 -4.22 -15.70 -3.17
N LEU A 21 -4.23 -14.94 -4.25
CA LEU A 21 -5.28 -13.98 -4.58
C LEU A 21 -5.92 -14.35 -5.90
N THR A 22 -7.24 -14.23 -5.98
CA THR A 22 -8.04 -14.49 -7.19
C THR A 22 -8.82 -13.25 -7.56
N ASN A 23 -8.68 -12.83 -8.81
CA ASN A 23 -9.52 -11.77 -9.37
C ASN A 23 -10.92 -12.31 -9.71
N GLN A 24 -11.92 -11.93 -8.95
CA GLN A 24 -13.33 -12.29 -9.18
C GLN A 24 -14.11 -11.23 -9.95
N PHE A 25 -13.47 -10.14 -10.36
CA PHE A 25 -14.10 -9.18 -11.25
C PHE A 25 -14.27 -9.78 -12.65
N PRO A 26 -15.33 -9.40 -13.40
CA PRO A 26 -15.54 -9.89 -14.77
C PRO A 26 -14.59 -9.25 -15.79
N TYR A 27 -13.58 -8.52 -15.34
CA TYR A 27 -12.60 -7.80 -16.13
C TYR A 27 -11.20 -7.89 -15.52
N PRO A 28 -10.16 -7.64 -16.31
CA PRO A 28 -8.80 -7.59 -15.78
C PRO A 28 -8.59 -6.38 -14.87
N ILE A 29 -7.73 -6.57 -13.88
CA ILE A 29 -7.27 -5.53 -12.96
C ILE A 29 -5.76 -5.38 -13.05
N GLU A 30 -5.27 -4.16 -12.86
CA GLU A 30 -3.87 -3.79 -13.08
C GLU A 30 -3.17 -3.45 -11.76
N ASN A 31 -1.85 -3.57 -11.77
CA ASN A 31 -0.97 -3.17 -10.65
C ASN A 31 -1.44 -3.73 -9.30
N VAL A 32 -1.91 -4.98 -9.30
CA VAL A 32 -2.37 -5.64 -8.08
C VAL A 32 -1.20 -5.78 -7.11
N THR A 33 -1.35 -5.17 -5.94
CA THR A 33 -0.33 -5.18 -4.90
C THR A 33 -0.96 -5.52 -3.56
N LEU A 34 -0.39 -6.53 -2.89
CA LEU A 34 -0.70 -6.84 -1.50
C LEU A 34 0.26 -6.07 -0.58
N VAL A 35 -0.28 -5.39 0.40
CA VAL A 35 0.49 -4.70 1.45
C VAL A 35 0.20 -5.33 2.79
N LEU A 36 1.24 -5.73 3.50
CA LEU A 36 1.14 -6.40 4.80
C LEU A 36 2.41 -6.20 5.63
N TYR A 37 2.27 -5.65 6.83
CA TYR A 37 3.33 -5.52 7.84
C TYR A 37 4.64 -4.88 7.32
N GLY A 38 4.53 -3.78 6.57
CA GLY A 38 5.68 -3.10 5.98
C GLY A 38 6.32 -3.83 4.81
N ASN A 39 5.63 -4.81 4.27
CA ASN A 39 6.03 -5.52 3.07
C ASN A 39 4.96 -5.35 1.99
N MET A 40 5.36 -5.52 0.74
CA MET A 40 4.43 -5.58 -0.36
C MET A 40 4.80 -6.72 -1.31
N VAL A 41 3.78 -7.30 -1.91
CA VAL A 41 3.92 -8.29 -2.98
C VAL A 41 3.21 -7.74 -4.21
N GLN A 42 3.97 -7.51 -5.25
CA GLN A 42 3.44 -7.00 -6.52
C GLN A 42 3.06 -8.16 -7.43
N LEU A 43 1.78 -8.30 -7.71
CA LEU A 43 1.24 -9.35 -8.57
C LEU A 43 1.07 -8.86 -10.02
N GLY A 44 1.13 -7.55 -10.25
CA GLY A 44 0.93 -6.96 -11.57
C GLY A 44 -0.50 -7.09 -12.08
N ARG A 45 -0.68 -7.33 -13.37
CA ARG A 45 -1.98 -7.53 -14.01
C ARG A 45 -2.55 -8.91 -13.66
N MET A 46 -3.84 -8.96 -13.36
CA MET A 46 -4.59 -10.21 -13.19
C MET A 46 -5.83 -10.21 -14.09
N GLU A 47 -5.96 -11.26 -14.92
CA GLU A 47 -7.13 -11.46 -15.76
C GLU A 47 -8.36 -11.87 -14.93
N SER A 48 -9.55 -11.78 -15.52
CA SER A 48 -10.78 -12.24 -14.87
C SER A 48 -10.70 -13.73 -14.52
N GLY A 49 -10.93 -14.08 -13.28
CA GLY A 49 -10.84 -15.44 -12.77
C GLY A 49 -9.42 -15.95 -12.51
N GLU A 50 -8.38 -15.14 -12.80
CA GLU A 50 -7.00 -15.55 -12.56
C GLU A 50 -6.68 -15.62 -11.07
N THR A 51 -5.92 -16.66 -10.70
CA THR A 51 -5.37 -16.84 -9.37
C THR A 51 -3.84 -16.78 -9.43
N LYS A 52 -3.24 -15.98 -8.55
CA LYS A 52 -1.78 -15.89 -8.39
C LYS A 52 -1.36 -16.27 -6.99
N ASN A 53 -0.30 -17.07 -6.87
CA ASN A 53 0.30 -17.42 -5.60
C ASN A 53 1.25 -16.31 -5.14
N LEU A 54 1.16 -15.93 -3.88
CA LEU A 54 1.98 -14.87 -3.31
C LEU A 54 3.47 -15.25 -3.23
N SER A 55 3.74 -16.54 -2.99
CA SER A 55 5.11 -17.07 -2.89
C SER A 55 5.88 -17.09 -4.22
N ASP A 56 5.20 -16.92 -5.36
CA ASP A 56 5.84 -16.87 -6.68
C ASP A 56 6.36 -15.47 -7.03
N HIS A 57 6.14 -14.51 -6.13
CA HIS A 57 6.52 -13.11 -6.30
C HIS A 57 7.49 -12.66 -5.21
N GLU A 58 8.33 -11.68 -5.57
CA GLU A 58 9.27 -11.10 -4.62
C GLU A 58 8.56 -10.32 -3.51
N LEU A 59 9.03 -10.54 -2.28
CA LEU A 59 8.60 -9.77 -1.13
C LEU A 59 9.44 -8.49 -1.03
N LEU A 60 8.84 -7.38 -1.39
CA LEU A 60 9.48 -6.07 -1.32
C LEU A 60 9.25 -5.43 0.04
N ARG A 61 10.29 -4.79 0.57
CA ARG A 61 10.14 -3.98 1.76
C ARG A 61 9.53 -2.65 1.38
N TYR A 62 8.53 -2.25 2.14
CA TYR A 62 7.90 -0.96 1.98
C TYR A 62 8.91 0.15 2.33
N PRO A 63 9.08 1.20 1.52
CA PRO A 63 9.98 2.30 1.83
C PRO A 63 9.58 2.98 3.13
N LEU A 64 10.54 3.19 4.02
CA LEU A 64 10.29 3.80 5.33
C LEU A 64 9.86 5.27 5.15
N GLY A 65 8.75 5.64 5.80
CA GLY A 65 8.34 7.03 6.01
C GLY A 65 7.82 7.78 4.80
N ASP A 66 7.88 7.19 3.59
CA ASP A 66 7.57 7.91 2.36
C ASP A 66 6.43 7.25 1.57
N SER A 67 5.22 7.79 1.74
CA SER A 67 4.05 7.37 0.96
C SER A 67 4.22 7.65 -0.54
N TYR A 68 5.09 8.60 -0.90
CA TYR A 68 5.40 8.92 -2.28
C TYR A 68 6.17 7.78 -2.96
N LEU A 69 7.27 7.31 -2.37
CA LEU A 69 8.05 6.19 -2.91
C LEU A 69 7.23 4.90 -2.95
N ALA A 70 6.42 4.67 -1.93
CA ALA A 70 5.52 3.52 -1.92
C ALA A 70 4.48 3.58 -3.04
N ALA A 71 3.92 4.75 -3.29
CA ALA A 71 2.97 4.96 -4.37
C ALA A 71 3.62 4.82 -5.75
N GLU A 72 4.87 5.23 -5.91
CA GLU A 72 5.64 4.97 -7.14
C GLU A 72 5.77 3.48 -7.41
N HIS A 73 6.18 2.71 -6.42
CA HIS A 73 6.30 1.26 -6.56
C HIS A 73 4.97 0.60 -6.92
N ILE A 74 3.87 1.00 -6.28
CA ILE A 74 2.54 0.43 -6.51
C ILE A 74 1.97 0.85 -7.87
N SER A 75 2.19 2.10 -8.28
CA SER A 75 1.68 2.62 -9.55
C SER A 75 2.45 2.16 -10.79
N GLY A 76 3.67 1.65 -10.60
CA GLY A 76 4.59 1.22 -11.65
C GLY A 76 5.59 2.29 -12.06
N GLU A 77 6.71 1.86 -12.64
CA GLU A 77 7.84 2.72 -13.01
C GLU A 77 7.51 3.79 -14.06
N ASP A 78 6.44 3.59 -14.82
CA ASP A 78 6.04 4.51 -15.89
C ASP A 78 5.49 5.85 -15.40
N ALA A 79 5.25 5.99 -14.09
CA ALA A 79 4.68 7.20 -13.51
C ALA A 79 5.53 8.46 -13.72
N TYR A 80 6.83 8.27 -13.96
CA TYR A 80 7.78 9.39 -14.11
C TYR A 80 8.67 9.27 -15.36
N ALA A 81 8.48 8.23 -16.17
CA ALA A 81 9.32 7.99 -17.33
C ALA A 81 9.17 9.03 -18.45
N SER A 82 8.09 9.78 -18.47
CA SER A 82 7.85 10.80 -19.50
C SER A 82 6.99 11.93 -18.94
N ALA A 83 7.51 13.14 -18.91
CA ALA A 83 6.75 14.32 -18.55
C ALA A 83 5.76 14.79 -19.65
N ASP A 84 5.48 13.95 -20.63
CA ASP A 84 4.55 14.28 -21.71
C ASP A 84 3.11 14.05 -21.27
N ILE A 85 2.42 15.13 -20.91
CA ILE A 85 1.00 15.13 -20.54
C ILE A 85 0.07 14.65 -21.66
N ARG A 86 0.55 14.52 -22.90
CA ARG A 86 -0.21 13.94 -24.01
C ARG A 86 -0.11 12.43 -24.04
N ASN A 87 0.84 11.85 -23.30
CA ASN A 87 0.99 10.42 -23.20
C ASN A 87 -0.04 9.87 -22.19
N ARG A 88 -1.01 9.12 -22.72
CA ARG A 88 -2.07 8.52 -21.91
C ARG A 88 -1.52 7.59 -20.82
N SER A 89 -0.48 6.81 -21.12
CA SER A 89 0.11 5.89 -20.14
C SER A 89 0.71 6.66 -18.97
N TYR A 90 1.40 7.77 -19.26
CA TYR A 90 1.93 8.67 -18.24
C TYR A 90 0.81 9.26 -17.36
N MET A 91 -0.24 9.78 -17.99
CA MET A 91 -1.38 10.35 -17.23
C MET A 91 -2.03 9.32 -16.32
N LEU A 92 -2.25 8.10 -16.80
CA LEU A 92 -2.81 7.02 -15.97
C LEU A 92 -1.86 6.62 -14.82
N ALA A 93 -0.55 6.64 -15.04
CA ALA A 93 0.43 6.35 -14.00
C ALA A 93 0.43 7.44 -12.91
N VAL A 94 0.34 8.72 -13.30
CA VAL A 94 0.21 9.84 -12.37
C VAL A 94 -1.09 9.73 -11.54
N GLU A 95 -2.20 9.40 -12.19
CA GLU A 95 -3.48 9.21 -11.50
C GLU A 95 -3.40 8.05 -10.49
N ARG A 96 -2.80 6.91 -10.88
CA ARG A 96 -2.57 5.78 -9.95
C ARG A 96 -1.72 6.20 -8.76
N SER A 97 -0.63 6.91 -9.00
CA SER A 97 0.25 7.38 -7.94
C SER A 97 -0.47 8.31 -6.96
N ASN A 98 -1.23 9.28 -7.47
CA ASN A 98 -1.98 10.22 -6.64
C ASN A 98 -3.06 9.51 -5.80
N LEU A 99 -3.82 8.60 -6.39
CA LEU A 99 -4.82 7.82 -5.67
C LEU A 99 -4.18 6.95 -4.59
N THR A 100 -3.05 6.32 -4.91
CA THR A 100 -2.32 5.48 -3.95
C THR A 100 -1.80 6.31 -2.78
N ARG A 101 -1.18 7.46 -3.03
CA ARG A 101 -0.73 8.37 -1.96
C ARG A 101 -1.89 8.79 -1.07
N PHE A 102 -2.98 9.22 -1.67
CA PHE A 102 -4.18 9.60 -0.92
C PHE A 102 -4.67 8.46 -0.03
N TYR A 103 -4.69 7.23 -0.55
CA TYR A 103 -5.11 6.06 0.22
C TYR A 103 -4.14 5.75 1.36
N LEU A 104 -2.84 5.74 1.08
CA LEU A 104 -1.82 5.46 2.09
C LEU A 104 -1.85 6.51 3.21
N ASP A 105 -1.97 7.78 2.87
CA ASP A 105 -1.94 8.88 3.85
C ASP A 105 -3.21 8.95 4.71
N ASN A 106 -4.36 8.57 4.17
CA ASN A 106 -5.63 8.79 4.84
C ASN A 106 -6.31 7.52 5.38
N TYR A 107 -6.07 6.37 4.76
CA TYR A 107 -6.79 5.13 5.09
C TYR A 107 -5.89 4.00 5.58
N LEU A 108 -4.63 3.98 5.20
CA LEU A 108 -3.66 2.99 5.69
C LEU A 108 -2.81 3.59 6.81
N ASN A 109 -3.46 4.31 7.71
CA ASN A 109 -2.77 5.01 8.78
C ASN A 109 -2.90 4.24 10.09
N GLY A 110 -2.09 3.25 10.27
CA GLY A 110 -2.00 2.50 11.52
C GLY A 110 -1.81 1.01 11.29
N TYR A 111 -1.75 0.31 12.41
CA TYR A 111 -1.65 -1.13 12.45
C TYR A 111 -2.95 -1.76 12.02
N THR A 112 -2.87 -2.62 11.04
CA THR A 112 -3.96 -3.54 10.72
C THR A 112 -3.43 -4.96 10.78
N ALA A 113 -4.15 -5.85 11.45
CA ALA A 113 -3.85 -7.28 11.44
C ALA A 113 -4.09 -7.90 10.06
N ASP A 114 -4.83 -7.21 9.21
CA ASP A 114 -5.22 -7.69 7.89
C ASP A 114 -4.34 -7.12 6.80
N ALA A 115 -4.20 -7.88 5.71
CA ALA A 115 -3.58 -7.40 4.49
C ALA A 115 -4.50 -6.43 3.74
N ARG A 116 -3.91 -5.54 2.98
CA ARG A 116 -4.59 -4.65 2.05
C ARG A 116 -4.19 -4.97 0.63
N VAL A 117 -5.16 -5.17 -0.23
CA VAL A 117 -4.94 -5.25 -1.67
C VAL A 117 -5.27 -3.91 -2.28
N ILE A 118 -4.38 -3.43 -3.13
CA ILE A 118 -4.57 -2.25 -3.97
C ILE A 118 -4.49 -2.73 -5.42
N ALA A 119 -5.43 -2.33 -6.24
CA ALA A 119 -5.45 -2.63 -7.67
C ALA A 119 -6.11 -1.48 -8.44
N PHE A 120 -6.02 -1.50 -9.75
CA PHE A 120 -6.60 -0.47 -10.60
C PHE A 120 -7.40 -1.09 -11.75
N SER A 121 -8.41 -0.36 -12.20
CA SER A 121 -9.18 -0.71 -13.38
C SER A 121 -9.48 0.53 -14.21
N THR A 122 -9.39 0.39 -15.52
CA THR A 122 -9.85 1.38 -16.50
C THR A 122 -11.26 1.08 -17.01
N GLN A 123 -11.89 0.04 -16.48
CA GLN A 123 -13.28 -0.26 -16.81
C GLN A 123 -14.18 0.86 -16.32
N LYS A 124 -15.00 1.37 -17.23
CA LYS A 124 -16.01 2.33 -16.88
C LYS A 124 -17.13 1.59 -16.16
N GLU A 125 -17.37 1.90 -14.89
CA GLU A 125 -18.67 1.64 -14.34
C GLU A 125 -19.63 2.55 -15.11
N GLU A 126 -20.74 1.99 -15.62
CA GLU A 126 -21.80 2.79 -16.22
C GLU A 126 -22.34 3.73 -15.16
N SER A 127 -21.73 4.91 -15.06
CA SER A 127 -22.28 5.96 -14.22
C SER A 127 -23.56 6.44 -14.88
N GLN A 128 -24.69 6.11 -14.29
CA GLN A 128 -26.03 6.54 -14.75
C GLN A 128 -26.19 8.07 -14.77
N PHE A 129 -25.16 8.82 -14.37
CA PHE A 129 -25.21 10.27 -14.22
C PHE A 129 -24.78 11.06 -15.46
N LEU A 130 -24.06 10.46 -16.40
CA LEU A 130 -23.60 11.15 -17.61
C LEU A 130 -24.31 10.58 -18.83
N LYS A 131 -25.48 11.13 -19.13
CA LYS A 131 -26.28 10.76 -20.30
C LYS A 131 -25.83 11.43 -21.61
N ASN A 132 -24.62 11.97 -21.68
CA ASN A 132 -24.17 12.62 -22.91
C ASN A 132 -23.23 11.67 -23.66
N PRO A 133 -23.70 11.02 -24.76
CA PRO A 133 -22.92 10.04 -25.50
C PRO A 133 -21.71 10.62 -26.25
N SER A 134 -21.55 11.94 -26.25
CA SER A 134 -20.43 12.63 -26.92
C SER A 134 -19.24 12.95 -26.01
N GLU A 135 -19.32 12.70 -24.72
CA GLU A 135 -18.22 12.93 -23.80
C GLU A 135 -17.51 11.62 -23.50
N GLU A 136 -16.31 11.47 -24.03
CA GLU A 136 -15.42 10.40 -23.63
C GLU A 136 -14.91 10.68 -22.21
N THR A 137 -15.45 9.98 -21.23
CA THR A 137 -14.94 10.03 -19.86
C THR A 137 -13.72 9.14 -19.75
N TYR A 138 -12.58 9.74 -19.45
CA TYR A 138 -11.35 9.04 -19.12
C TYR A 138 -11.21 9.03 -17.60
N GLY A 139 -10.78 7.90 -17.06
CA GLY A 139 -10.53 7.79 -15.63
C GLY A 139 -9.98 6.42 -15.26
N ILE A 140 -9.47 6.33 -14.06
CA ILE A 140 -9.02 5.09 -13.44
C ILE A 140 -9.74 4.92 -12.11
N THR A 141 -10.14 3.70 -11.82
CA THR A 141 -10.73 3.33 -10.53
C THR A 141 -9.68 2.60 -9.72
N MET A 142 -9.41 3.07 -8.52
CA MET A 142 -8.63 2.31 -7.54
C MET A 142 -9.55 1.38 -6.77
N LEU A 143 -9.17 0.11 -6.73
CA LEU A 143 -9.84 -0.95 -6.00
C LEU A 143 -9.03 -1.26 -4.76
N THR A 144 -9.67 -1.25 -3.60
CA THR A 144 -9.02 -1.61 -2.34
C THR A 144 -9.84 -2.66 -1.63
N GLN A 145 -9.17 -3.64 -1.06
CA GLN A 145 -9.83 -4.69 -0.30
C GLN A 145 -8.98 -5.18 0.86
N THR A 146 -9.65 -5.46 1.97
CA THR A 146 -9.06 -6.12 3.11
C THR A 146 -9.12 -7.63 2.93
N ILE A 147 -7.99 -8.30 3.10
CA ILE A 147 -7.88 -9.76 3.10
C ILE A 147 -7.44 -10.18 4.51
N PRO A 148 -8.22 -11.04 5.19
CA PRO A 148 -7.83 -11.57 6.48
C PRO A 148 -6.49 -12.30 6.38
N VAL A 149 -5.65 -12.13 7.40
CA VAL A 149 -4.36 -12.81 7.50
C VAL A 149 -4.47 -13.90 8.56
N ASN A 150 -4.12 -15.11 8.17
CA ASN A 150 -3.86 -16.17 9.12
C ASN A 150 -2.45 -15.96 9.67
N ALA A 151 -2.34 -15.21 10.75
CA ALA A 151 -1.10 -15.16 11.50
C ALA A 151 -0.97 -16.49 12.25
N SER A 152 0.18 -17.16 12.09
CA SER A 152 0.48 -18.25 13.00
C SER A 152 0.56 -17.69 14.43
N ARG A 153 0.39 -18.54 15.43
CA ARG A 153 0.40 -18.16 16.86
C ARG A 153 1.72 -17.54 17.33
N ASP A 154 2.67 -17.40 16.42
CA ASP A 154 3.99 -16.89 16.67
C ASP A 154 4.09 -15.42 16.28
N ARG A 155 5.14 -14.79 16.73
CA ARG A 155 5.43 -13.37 16.67
C ARG A 155 5.30 -12.78 15.27
N SER A 156 4.52 -11.73 15.15
CA SER A 156 4.49 -10.90 13.95
C SER A 156 5.43 -9.71 14.12
N ILE A 157 6.30 -9.49 13.14
CA ILE A 157 7.19 -8.31 13.11
C ILE A 157 6.51 -7.23 12.29
N TYR A 158 6.19 -6.15 12.95
CA TYR A 158 5.55 -5.00 12.34
C TYR A 158 6.60 -3.94 12.05
N ARG A 159 6.55 -3.38 10.86
CA ARG A 159 7.46 -2.29 10.49
C ARG A 159 6.75 -0.94 10.62
N SER A 160 7.51 0.05 11.09
CA SER A 160 7.00 1.40 11.37
C SER A 160 6.33 2.08 10.18
N VAL A 161 6.69 1.69 8.97
CA VAL A 161 6.12 2.26 7.74
C VAL A 161 4.62 2.05 7.59
N LEU A 162 4.05 1.01 8.19
CA LEU A 162 2.60 0.80 8.24
C LEU A 162 1.94 1.45 9.45
N MET A 163 2.73 2.07 10.32
CA MET A 163 2.19 2.85 11.40
C MET A 163 1.80 4.23 10.90
N LYS A 164 0.77 4.78 11.50
CA LYS A 164 0.49 6.21 11.39
C LYS A 164 1.76 6.98 11.78
N LYS A 165 2.04 8.07 11.06
CA LYS A 165 3.13 8.98 11.44
C LYS A 165 3.02 9.28 12.93
N PRO A 166 4.12 9.18 13.69
CA PRO A 166 4.06 9.42 15.11
C PRO A 166 3.64 10.86 15.40
N LYS A 167 2.94 11.04 16.49
CA LYS A 167 2.68 12.37 17.02
C LYS A 167 3.92 12.84 17.77
N VAL A 168 4.47 13.97 17.35
CA VAL A 168 5.61 14.59 18.02
C VAL A 168 5.11 15.28 19.27
N MET A 169 5.52 14.79 20.43
CA MET A 169 5.16 15.35 21.74
C MET A 169 6.24 16.28 22.29
N GLY A 170 7.46 16.18 21.80
CA GLY A 170 8.60 17.02 22.15
C GLY A 170 9.79 16.73 21.24
N GLY A 171 10.68 17.71 21.10
CA GLY A 171 11.82 17.65 20.19
C GLY A 171 11.49 18.00 18.75
N SER A 172 12.47 17.87 17.87
CA SER A 172 12.31 18.10 16.43
C SER A 172 12.45 16.78 15.67
N TYR A 173 11.41 16.41 14.93
CA TYR A 173 11.34 15.19 14.14
C TYR A 173 10.67 15.46 12.81
N ASP A 174 11.35 15.04 11.75
CA ASP A 174 10.80 15.01 10.40
C ASP A 174 10.29 13.60 10.08
N ALA A 175 8.98 13.47 9.98
CA ALA A 175 8.34 12.18 9.70
C ALA A 175 8.49 11.74 8.24
N GLU A 176 8.89 12.61 7.31
CA GLU A 176 9.09 12.26 5.91
C GLU A 176 10.45 11.61 5.70
N THR A 177 11.46 12.15 6.33
CA THR A 177 12.83 11.61 6.26
C THR A 177 13.14 10.63 7.39
N ASN A 178 12.20 10.47 8.35
CA ASN A 178 12.39 9.70 9.58
C ASN A 178 13.67 10.14 10.32
N SER A 179 13.90 11.43 10.37
CA SER A 179 15.08 12.03 10.97
C SER A 179 14.74 12.93 12.13
N MET A 180 15.67 13.03 13.07
CA MET A 180 15.58 13.96 14.18
C MET A 180 16.76 14.93 14.15
N SER A 181 16.53 16.14 14.61
CA SER A 181 17.56 17.18 14.73
C SER A 181 17.48 17.88 16.06
N GLY A 182 18.64 18.29 16.59
CA GLY A 182 18.74 19.04 17.82
C GLY A 182 19.20 18.23 19.01
N ALA A 183 19.51 18.93 20.11
CA ALA A 183 20.00 18.34 21.36
C ALA A 183 18.89 18.07 22.37
N GLU A 184 17.64 18.41 22.06
CA GLU A 184 16.51 18.22 22.97
C GLU A 184 15.97 16.80 22.90
N PRO A 185 15.47 16.23 24.01
CA PRO A 185 14.89 14.91 24.01
C PRO A 185 13.70 14.82 23.04
N LEU A 186 13.71 13.81 22.17
CA LEU A 186 12.63 13.52 21.25
C LEU A 186 11.60 12.60 21.93
N THR A 187 10.34 12.99 21.88
CA THR A 187 9.22 12.16 22.35
C THR A 187 8.24 11.96 21.22
N LEU A 188 8.08 10.70 20.79
CA LEU A 188 7.17 10.28 19.74
C LEU A 188 6.08 9.37 20.32
N GLU A 189 4.83 9.68 19.99
CA GLU A 189 3.68 8.86 20.36
C GLU A 189 3.21 8.07 19.12
N TYR A 190 3.26 6.74 19.22
CA TYR A 190 2.72 5.82 18.21
C TYR A 190 1.41 5.23 18.71
N GLN A 191 0.39 5.24 17.86
CA GLN A 191 -0.88 4.60 18.16
C GLN A 191 -0.94 3.24 17.48
N PHE A 192 -1.08 2.20 18.28
CA PHE A 192 -1.34 0.83 17.81
C PHE A 192 -2.84 0.57 17.73
N GLY A 193 -3.24 -0.41 16.91
CA GLY A 193 -4.61 -0.91 16.91
C GLY A 193 -4.99 -1.55 18.25
N THR A 194 -6.27 -1.70 18.49
CA THR A 194 -6.82 -2.07 19.82
C THR A 194 -6.54 -3.50 20.26
N ASP A 195 -6.15 -4.40 19.35
CA ASP A 195 -6.03 -5.84 19.63
C ASP A 195 -4.59 -6.34 19.47
N ILE A 196 -3.61 -5.47 19.77
CA ILE A 196 -2.19 -5.81 19.63
C ILE A 196 -1.53 -5.81 21.01
N GLU A 197 -0.93 -6.94 21.37
CA GLU A 197 -0.01 -7.06 22.48
C GLU A 197 1.42 -6.84 22.01
N VAL A 198 2.07 -5.78 22.48
CA VAL A 198 3.44 -5.43 22.10
C VAL A 198 4.41 -6.17 23.00
N GLU A 199 5.12 -7.15 22.45
CA GLU A 199 6.13 -7.93 23.20
C GLU A 199 7.47 -7.19 23.24
N SER A 200 7.86 -6.53 22.16
CA SER A 200 9.12 -5.77 22.11
C SER A 200 9.05 -4.65 21.09
N LEU A 201 9.83 -3.60 21.33
CA LEU A 201 10.06 -2.50 20.41
C LEU A 201 11.56 -2.43 20.11
N THR A 202 11.91 -2.40 18.84
CA THR A 202 13.28 -2.23 18.38
C THR A 202 13.43 -0.88 17.72
N PHE A 203 14.36 -0.08 18.19
CA PHE A 203 14.74 1.20 17.59
C PHE A 203 16.12 1.05 16.96
N GLU A 204 16.19 1.31 15.67
CA GLU A 204 17.46 1.41 14.95
C GLU A 204 17.75 2.89 14.72
N THR A 205 18.84 3.40 15.25
CA THR A 205 19.27 4.79 15.04
C THR A 205 20.61 4.80 14.33
N VAL A 206 20.71 5.66 13.32
CA VAL A 206 21.97 5.97 12.66
C VAL A 206 22.29 7.41 13.00
N SER A 207 23.46 7.66 13.62
CA SER A 207 23.96 9.00 13.87
C SER A 207 25.04 9.33 12.85
N GLU A 208 24.90 10.46 12.17
CA GLU A 208 25.98 11.08 11.41
C GLU A 208 26.65 12.10 12.31
N GLU A 209 27.93 11.91 12.64
CA GLU A 209 28.73 12.95 13.25
C GLU A 209 29.12 13.94 12.12
N PHE A 210 28.57 15.12 12.19
CA PHE A 210 29.06 16.23 11.38
C PHE A 210 30.43 16.66 11.95
N ALA A 211 31.48 16.43 11.17
CA ALA A 211 32.84 16.90 11.44
C ALA A 211 32.97 18.40 11.13
#